data_2f22a9688eef555201892c30e298cf3f
#
_entry.id   2f22a9688eef555201892c30e298cf3f
#
_cell.length_a   1.000
_cell.length_b   1.000
_cell.length_c   1.000
_cell.angle_alpha   90.00
_cell.angle_beta   90.00
_cell.angle_gamma   90.00
#
_symmetry.space_group_name_H-M   'P 1'
#
loop_
_entity.id
_entity.type
_entity.pdbx_description
1 polymer ?
#
loop_
_entity_poly.entity_id
_entity_poly.type
_entity_poly.pdbx_seq_one_letter_code
_entity_poly.pdbx_strand_id
1 'polypeptide(L)'
;MAENLTIARPYADAVFTSADAGGKLQAWSQALRRLAMIVSDPNMHNAIGDPKVGPEQLYGLVAAGTGDALDAEAQNFVRVLIDNDRLSVLPEIATLFDSLKDEREGVIEAQIQSAFPVDDASLAQLVGDLERRFKRKVRPHVTVDPALIGGALITVGDEVIDGTVRGRLASMASALRAE
;
A
#
# COMPACT_ATOMS: atom_id res chain seq x y z
N MET A 1 -0.46 16.25 -3.92
CA MET A 1 -0.78 14.87 -3.51
C MET A 1 -2.17 14.41 -3.97
N ALA A 2 -3.27 15.10 -3.65
CA ALA A 2 -4.62 14.68 -4.10
C ALA A 2 -4.80 14.70 -5.64
N GLU A 3 -4.13 15.60 -6.34
CA GLU A 3 -4.18 15.75 -7.79
C GLU A 3 -3.51 14.55 -8.52
N ASN A 4 -2.36 14.09 -8.01
CA ASN A 4 -1.66 12.92 -8.56
C ASN A 4 -2.49 11.64 -8.44
N LEU A 5 -3.21 11.45 -7.33
CA LEU A 5 -4.09 10.29 -7.14
C LEU A 5 -5.24 10.28 -8.14
N THR A 6 -5.79 11.45 -8.47
CA THR A 6 -6.86 11.57 -9.48
C THR A 6 -6.36 11.19 -10.87
N ILE A 7 -5.12 11.61 -11.21
CA ILE A 7 -4.48 11.28 -12.49
C ILE A 7 -4.07 9.80 -12.53
N ALA A 8 -3.61 9.23 -11.42
CA ALA A 8 -3.15 7.85 -11.33
C ALA A 8 -4.27 6.82 -11.44
N ARG A 9 -5.49 7.15 -10.97
CA ARG A 9 -6.63 6.21 -10.88
C ARG A 9 -6.96 5.49 -12.19
N PRO A 10 -7.19 6.18 -13.34
CA PRO A 10 -7.53 5.48 -14.58
C PRO A 10 -6.46 4.51 -15.05
N TYR A 11 -5.19 4.80 -14.79
CA TYR A 11 -4.08 3.90 -15.11
C TYR A 11 -4.06 2.68 -14.19
N ALA A 12 -4.28 2.87 -12.88
CA ALA A 12 -4.37 1.79 -11.91
C ALA A 12 -5.54 0.84 -12.23
N ASP A 13 -6.72 1.38 -12.54
CA ASP A 13 -7.92 0.60 -12.90
C ASP A 13 -7.70 -0.19 -14.20
N ALA A 14 -7.07 0.41 -15.21
CA ALA A 14 -6.78 -0.25 -16.49
C ALA A 14 -5.80 -1.42 -16.29
N VAL A 15 -4.70 -1.21 -15.57
CA VAL A 15 -3.71 -2.26 -15.28
C VAL A 15 -4.33 -3.35 -14.41
N PHE A 16 -5.14 -2.98 -13.42
CA PHE A 16 -5.82 -3.94 -12.55
C PHE A 16 -6.77 -4.84 -13.36
N THR A 17 -7.58 -4.27 -14.24
CA THR A 17 -8.49 -5.02 -15.09
C THR A 17 -7.75 -6.01 -15.99
N SER A 18 -6.64 -5.58 -16.59
CA SER A 18 -5.78 -6.44 -17.44
C SER A 18 -5.13 -7.56 -16.60
N ALA A 19 -4.62 -7.22 -15.43
CA ALA A 19 -3.95 -8.16 -14.52
C ALA A 19 -4.92 -9.19 -13.92
N ASP A 20 -6.15 -8.79 -13.56
CA ASP A 20 -7.18 -9.69 -13.03
C ASP A 20 -7.65 -10.68 -14.11
N ALA A 21 -7.91 -10.19 -15.33
CA ALA A 21 -8.26 -11.03 -16.48
C ALA A 21 -7.16 -12.05 -16.83
N GLY A 22 -5.89 -11.66 -16.68
CA GLY A 22 -4.72 -12.52 -16.92
C GLY A 22 -4.31 -13.40 -15.74
N GLY A 23 -4.92 -13.25 -14.56
CA GLY A 23 -4.51 -13.95 -13.32
C GLY A 23 -3.11 -13.56 -12.84
N LYS A 24 -2.61 -12.39 -13.22
CA LYS A 24 -1.24 -11.92 -12.99
C LYS A 24 -1.13 -10.82 -11.92
N LEU A 25 -2.12 -10.69 -11.02
CA LEU A 25 -2.18 -9.62 -10.02
C LEU A 25 -0.90 -9.51 -9.18
N GLN A 26 -0.34 -10.66 -8.75
CA GLN A 26 0.89 -10.67 -7.94
C GLN A 26 2.13 -10.24 -8.74
N ALA A 27 2.24 -10.65 -10.00
CA ALA A 27 3.35 -10.26 -10.87
C ALA A 27 3.32 -8.76 -11.17
N TRP A 28 2.14 -8.22 -11.46
CA TRP A 28 1.94 -6.78 -11.67
C TRP A 28 2.22 -5.95 -10.42
N SER A 29 1.78 -6.40 -9.24
CA SER A 29 2.11 -5.72 -7.97
C SER A 29 3.62 -5.62 -7.77
N GLN A 30 4.37 -6.70 -8.03
CA GLN A 30 5.84 -6.69 -7.92
C GLN A 30 6.50 -5.77 -8.98
N ALA A 31 6.03 -5.82 -10.21
CA ALA A 31 6.54 -4.98 -11.29
C ALA A 31 6.30 -3.48 -10.99
N LEU A 32 5.09 -3.11 -10.60
CA LEU A 32 4.74 -1.73 -10.26
C LEU A 32 5.55 -1.20 -9.06
N ARG A 33 5.76 -2.02 -8.03
CA ARG A 33 6.60 -1.63 -6.88
C ARG A 33 8.04 -1.38 -7.27
N ARG A 34 8.62 -2.23 -8.13
CA ARG A 34 9.99 -2.01 -8.64
C ARG A 34 10.09 -0.73 -9.46
N LEU A 35 9.14 -0.54 -10.36
CA LEU A 35 9.06 0.68 -11.17
C LEU A 35 8.88 1.93 -10.30
N ALA A 36 8.03 1.88 -9.28
CA ALA A 36 7.83 2.97 -8.34
C ALA A 36 9.11 3.34 -7.58
N MET A 37 9.88 2.34 -7.13
CA MET A 37 11.19 2.59 -6.49
C MET A 37 12.16 3.31 -7.43
N ILE A 38 12.22 2.91 -8.71
CA ILE A 38 13.11 3.53 -9.69
C ILE A 38 12.68 4.97 -9.98
N VAL A 39 11.40 5.22 -10.15
CA VAL A 39 10.86 6.56 -10.43
C VAL A 39 11.01 7.49 -9.22
N SER A 40 10.98 6.95 -8.01
CA SER A 40 11.19 7.70 -6.76
C SER A 40 12.65 8.06 -6.51
N ASP A 41 13.60 7.52 -7.28
CA ASP A 41 15.01 7.91 -7.16
C ASP A 41 15.19 9.38 -7.58
N PRO A 42 15.93 10.21 -6.81
CA PRO A 42 16.13 11.62 -7.11
C PRO A 42 16.73 11.89 -8.51
N ASN A 43 17.64 11.02 -8.98
CA ASN A 43 18.24 11.17 -10.31
C ASN A 43 17.21 10.91 -11.41
N MET A 44 16.37 9.88 -11.22
CA MET A 44 15.30 9.57 -12.16
C MET A 44 14.23 10.65 -12.17
N HIS A 45 13.87 11.17 -11.01
CA HIS A 45 12.92 12.29 -10.92
C HIS A 45 13.40 13.53 -11.67
N ASN A 46 14.69 13.86 -11.55
CA ASN A 46 15.32 14.96 -12.31
C ASN A 46 15.30 14.69 -13.82
N ALA A 47 15.56 13.44 -14.24
CA ALA A 47 15.54 13.04 -15.65
C ALA A 47 14.14 13.14 -16.27
N ILE A 48 13.09 12.80 -15.51
CA ILE A 48 11.68 12.92 -15.95
C ILE A 48 11.28 14.39 -16.18
N GLY A 49 11.82 15.31 -15.36
CA GLY A 49 11.55 16.76 -15.48
C GLY A 49 12.45 17.51 -16.48
N ASP A 50 13.45 16.86 -17.07
CA ASP A 50 14.39 17.52 -18.00
C ASP A 50 13.88 17.47 -19.45
N PRO A 51 13.55 18.59 -20.08
CA PRO A 51 13.12 18.63 -21.48
C PRO A 51 14.15 18.11 -22.50
N LYS A 52 15.39 17.94 -22.10
CA LYS A 52 16.47 17.42 -22.95
C LYS A 52 16.48 15.90 -23.03
N VAL A 53 15.79 15.23 -22.11
CA VAL A 53 15.70 13.77 -22.07
C VAL A 53 14.50 13.33 -22.87
N GLY A 54 14.74 12.70 -24.01
CA GLY A 54 13.65 12.22 -24.87
C GLY A 54 12.97 10.95 -24.34
N PRO A 55 11.76 10.62 -24.85
CA PRO A 55 10.99 9.45 -24.41
C PRO A 55 11.76 8.13 -24.46
N GLU A 56 12.53 7.90 -25.52
CA GLU A 56 13.35 6.70 -25.69
C GLU A 56 14.50 6.61 -24.66
N GLN A 57 15.06 7.75 -24.28
CA GLN A 57 16.10 7.80 -23.25
C GLN A 57 15.51 7.52 -21.86
N LEU A 58 14.33 8.08 -21.56
CA LEU A 58 13.61 7.78 -20.33
C LEU A 58 13.25 6.29 -20.23
N TYR A 59 12.75 5.72 -21.32
CA TYR A 59 12.47 4.29 -21.37
C TYR A 59 13.74 3.46 -21.16
N GLY A 60 14.85 3.83 -21.77
CA GLY A 60 16.15 3.17 -21.56
C GLY A 60 16.63 3.20 -20.13
N LEU A 61 16.44 4.33 -19.42
CA LEU A 61 16.80 4.47 -18.00
C LEU A 61 15.94 3.57 -17.12
N VAL A 62 14.63 3.53 -17.35
CA VAL A 62 13.70 2.65 -16.62
C VAL A 62 14.04 1.19 -16.88
N ALA A 63 14.27 0.80 -18.13
CA ALA A 63 14.64 -0.56 -18.52
C ALA A 63 15.97 -1.00 -17.90
N ALA A 64 16.96 -0.11 -17.84
CA ALA A 64 18.24 -0.38 -17.19
C ALA A 64 18.09 -0.60 -15.68
N GLY A 65 17.18 0.14 -15.03
CA GLY A 65 16.90 0.00 -13.59
C GLY A 65 16.12 -1.27 -13.24
N THR A 66 15.27 -1.76 -14.15
CA THR A 66 14.46 -2.97 -13.93
C THR A 66 15.14 -4.26 -14.40
N GLY A 67 16.15 -4.17 -15.29
CA GLY A 67 16.75 -5.31 -15.97
C GLY A 67 15.71 -6.05 -16.82
N ASP A 68 15.95 -7.35 -17.08
CA ASP A 68 15.05 -8.21 -17.89
C ASP A 68 13.78 -8.65 -17.14
N ALA A 69 13.42 -7.99 -16.03
CA ALA A 69 12.34 -8.43 -15.13
C ALA A 69 10.95 -7.91 -15.52
N LEU A 70 10.81 -7.16 -16.62
CA LEU A 70 9.52 -6.63 -17.07
C LEU A 70 8.93 -7.48 -18.21
N ASP A 71 7.71 -7.95 -18.01
CA ASP A 71 6.88 -8.54 -19.06
C ASP A 71 6.62 -7.51 -20.17
N ALA A 72 6.35 -8.00 -21.40
CA ALA A 72 6.03 -7.14 -22.54
C ALA A 72 4.84 -6.20 -22.28
N GLU A 73 3.85 -6.64 -21.49
CA GLU A 73 2.71 -5.83 -21.06
C GLU A 73 3.15 -4.67 -20.15
N ALA A 74 4.04 -4.92 -19.19
CA ALA A 74 4.58 -3.89 -18.30
C ALA A 74 5.49 -2.89 -19.05
N GLN A 75 6.25 -3.38 -20.02
CA GLN A 75 7.04 -2.51 -20.92
C GLN A 75 6.15 -1.56 -21.73
N ASN A 76 5.06 -2.06 -22.30
CA ASN A 76 4.09 -1.24 -23.01
C ASN A 76 3.41 -0.22 -22.09
N PHE A 77 3.09 -0.62 -20.87
CA PHE A 77 2.51 0.28 -19.88
C PHE A 77 3.46 1.44 -19.54
N VAL A 78 4.75 1.16 -19.35
CA VAL A 78 5.77 2.21 -19.12
C VAL A 78 5.83 3.18 -20.31
N ARG A 79 5.80 2.68 -21.54
CA ARG A 79 5.77 3.54 -22.73
C ARG A 79 4.55 4.44 -22.78
N VAL A 80 3.36 3.91 -22.49
CA VAL A 80 2.13 4.70 -22.41
C VAL A 80 2.23 5.81 -21.36
N LEU A 81 2.86 5.55 -20.21
CA LEU A 81 3.07 6.57 -19.18
C LEU A 81 4.06 7.65 -19.63
N ILE A 82 5.13 7.27 -20.35
CA ILE A 82 6.11 8.21 -20.90
C ILE A 82 5.47 9.08 -21.97
N ASP A 83 4.73 8.50 -22.92
CA ASP A 83 4.08 9.21 -24.03
C ASP A 83 3.03 10.23 -23.55
N ASN A 84 2.47 10.00 -22.36
CA ASN A 84 1.50 10.90 -21.74
C ASN A 84 2.10 11.83 -20.69
N ASP A 85 3.42 11.86 -20.50
CA ASP A 85 4.10 12.63 -19.44
C ASP A 85 3.58 12.30 -18.03
N ARG A 86 3.25 11.02 -17.75
CA ARG A 86 2.67 10.53 -16.50
C ARG A 86 3.56 9.55 -15.74
N LEU A 87 4.82 9.42 -16.13
CA LEU A 87 5.75 8.51 -15.46
C LEU A 87 5.94 8.87 -13.97
N SER A 88 5.88 10.16 -13.64
CA SER A 88 6.04 10.66 -12.25
C SER A 88 4.93 10.21 -11.29
N VAL A 89 3.73 9.83 -11.79
CA VAL A 89 2.62 9.37 -10.93
C VAL A 89 2.61 7.85 -10.71
N LEU A 90 3.65 7.17 -11.14
CA LEU A 90 3.78 5.71 -11.03
C LEU A 90 3.78 5.20 -9.57
N PRO A 91 4.37 5.88 -8.58
CA PRO A 91 4.25 5.50 -7.18
C PRO A 91 2.80 5.47 -6.67
N GLU A 92 2.00 6.47 -7.07
CA GLU A 92 0.58 6.54 -6.74
C GLU A 92 -0.22 5.44 -7.46
N ILE A 93 0.13 5.14 -8.72
CA ILE A 93 -0.48 4.02 -9.46
C ILE A 93 -0.22 2.70 -8.74
N ALA A 94 1.01 2.46 -8.28
CA ALA A 94 1.36 1.24 -7.56
C ALA A 94 0.56 1.10 -6.25
N THR A 95 0.41 2.19 -5.51
CA THR A 95 -0.37 2.23 -4.27
C THR A 95 -1.85 1.93 -4.53
N LEU A 96 -2.45 2.56 -5.53
CA LEU A 96 -3.85 2.32 -5.91
C LEU A 96 -4.08 0.89 -6.39
N PHE A 97 -3.16 0.36 -7.22
CA PHE A 97 -3.22 -1.02 -7.68
C PHE A 97 -3.18 -2.03 -6.52
N ASP A 98 -2.28 -1.82 -5.55
CA ASP A 98 -2.20 -2.69 -4.36
C ASP A 98 -3.50 -2.62 -3.54
N SER A 99 -4.12 -1.44 -3.40
CA SER A 99 -5.41 -1.29 -2.73
C SER A 99 -6.54 -2.06 -3.46
N LEU A 100 -6.62 -1.95 -4.78
CA LEU A 100 -7.60 -2.69 -5.59
C LEU A 100 -7.38 -4.20 -5.51
N LYS A 101 -6.12 -4.64 -5.52
CA LYS A 101 -5.76 -6.05 -5.36
C LYS A 101 -6.18 -6.58 -3.98
N ASP A 102 -5.88 -5.85 -2.91
CA ASP A 102 -6.24 -6.22 -1.55
C ASP A 102 -7.76 -6.28 -1.38
N GLU A 103 -8.50 -5.34 -1.96
CA GLU A 103 -9.96 -5.37 -2.00
C GLU A 103 -10.49 -6.62 -2.74
N ARG A 104 -9.92 -6.93 -3.88
CA ARG A 104 -10.28 -8.10 -4.71
C ARG A 104 -9.96 -9.43 -4.02
N GLU A 105 -8.81 -9.51 -3.35
CA GLU A 105 -8.39 -10.68 -2.58
C GLU A 105 -9.12 -10.79 -1.24
N GLY A 106 -9.91 -9.78 -0.89
CA GLY A 106 -10.59 -9.70 0.41
C GLY A 106 -9.63 -9.53 1.59
N VAL A 107 -8.44 -8.98 1.33
CA VAL A 107 -7.46 -8.65 2.37
C VAL A 107 -7.84 -7.30 2.98
N ILE A 108 -7.85 -7.22 4.31
CA ILE A 108 -8.03 -5.97 5.04
C ILE A 108 -6.75 -5.62 5.79
N GLU A 109 -6.39 -4.35 5.79
CA GLU A 109 -5.27 -3.87 6.59
C GLU A 109 -5.72 -3.64 8.04
N ALA A 110 -4.92 -4.14 8.99
CA ALA A 110 -5.10 -3.88 10.40
C ALA A 110 -3.91 -3.07 10.92
N GLN A 111 -4.16 -1.83 11.30
CA GLN A 111 -3.16 -1.02 12.00
C GLN A 111 -3.21 -1.36 13.49
N ILE A 112 -2.12 -1.88 14.01
CA ILE A 112 -1.99 -2.32 15.39
C ILE A 112 -0.99 -1.38 16.08
N GLN A 113 -1.49 -0.50 16.95
CA GLN A 113 -0.64 0.33 17.81
C GLN A 113 -0.50 -0.37 19.15
N SER A 114 0.70 -0.76 19.53
CA SER A 114 0.98 -1.45 20.79
C SER A 114 1.91 -0.63 21.69
N ALA A 115 1.71 -0.69 22.99
CA ALA A 115 2.59 -0.03 23.97
C ALA A 115 4.01 -0.62 24.00
N PHE A 116 4.17 -1.89 23.60
CA PHE A 116 5.44 -2.63 23.59
C PHE A 116 5.62 -3.37 22.26
N PRO A 117 6.86 -3.74 21.91
CA PRO A 117 7.10 -4.62 20.79
C PRO A 117 6.31 -5.92 20.94
N VAL A 118 5.57 -6.30 19.91
CA VAL A 118 4.76 -7.52 19.87
C VAL A 118 5.62 -8.65 19.33
N ASP A 119 5.68 -9.77 20.03
CA ASP A 119 6.36 -10.97 19.55
C ASP A 119 5.57 -11.65 18.42
N ASP A 120 6.25 -12.38 17.55
CA ASP A 120 5.65 -13.01 16.37
C ASP A 120 4.52 -13.99 16.72
N ALA A 121 4.61 -14.68 17.86
CA ALA A 121 3.59 -15.62 18.31
C ALA A 121 2.29 -14.90 18.71
N SER A 122 2.41 -13.83 19.49
CA SER A 122 1.27 -12.99 19.88
C SER A 122 0.65 -12.28 18.68
N LEU A 123 1.47 -11.82 17.73
CA LEU A 123 1.01 -11.23 16.48
C LEU A 123 0.21 -12.23 15.64
N ALA A 124 0.72 -13.45 15.48
CA ALA A 124 0.04 -14.50 14.72
C ALA A 124 -1.32 -14.88 15.36
N GLN A 125 -1.38 -14.95 16.69
CA GLN A 125 -2.63 -15.21 17.40
C GLN A 125 -3.64 -14.08 17.20
N LEU A 126 -3.21 -12.83 17.32
CA LEU A 126 -4.04 -11.65 17.14
C LEU A 126 -4.59 -11.57 15.71
N VAL A 127 -3.74 -11.80 14.70
CA VAL A 127 -4.15 -11.87 13.28
C VAL A 127 -5.19 -12.97 13.09
N GLY A 128 -4.99 -14.16 13.64
CA GLY A 128 -5.96 -15.25 13.55
C GLY A 128 -7.32 -14.93 14.20
N ASP A 129 -7.33 -14.18 15.30
CA ASP A 129 -8.56 -13.71 15.94
C ASP A 129 -9.28 -12.66 15.09
N LEU A 130 -8.53 -11.73 14.49
CA LEU A 130 -9.07 -10.74 13.56
C LEU A 130 -9.63 -11.39 12.29
N GLU A 131 -8.91 -12.35 11.70
CA GLU A 131 -9.40 -13.10 10.52
C GLU A 131 -10.69 -13.86 10.80
N ARG A 132 -10.82 -14.48 11.98
CA ARG A 132 -12.06 -15.13 12.41
C ARG A 132 -13.21 -14.16 12.60
N ARG A 133 -12.94 -12.97 13.13
CA ARG A 133 -13.95 -11.92 13.35
C ARG A 133 -14.44 -11.31 12.04
N PHE A 134 -13.51 -10.93 11.18
CA PHE A 134 -13.83 -10.23 9.92
C PHE A 134 -14.09 -11.18 8.74
N LYS A 135 -13.80 -12.48 8.89
CA LYS A 135 -13.91 -13.51 7.83
C LYS A 135 -13.14 -13.15 6.55
N ARG A 136 -12.04 -12.44 6.70
CA ARG A 136 -11.14 -11.95 5.64
C ARG A 136 -9.70 -12.14 6.08
N LYS A 137 -8.80 -12.23 5.11
CA LYS A 137 -7.36 -12.21 5.42
C LYS A 137 -6.97 -10.85 5.97
N VAL A 138 -6.16 -10.82 7.02
CA VAL A 138 -5.73 -9.60 7.69
C VAL A 138 -4.24 -9.40 7.48
N ARG A 139 -3.86 -8.21 6.96
CA ARG A 139 -2.46 -7.78 6.88
C ARG A 139 -2.16 -6.86 8.06
N PRO A 140 -1.37 -7.30 9.05
CA PRO A 140 -1.05 -6.47 10.20
C PRO A 140 0.03 -5.46 9.86
N HIS A 141 -0.17 -4.23 10.32
CA HIS A 141 0.84 -3.18 10.36
C HIS A 141 1.05 -2.76 11.82
N VAL A 142 2.18 -3.18 12.41
CA VAL A 142 2.44 -2.94 13.83
C VAL A 142 3.28 -1.68 14.02
N THR A 143 2.81 -0.80 14.88
CA THR A 143 3.52 0.41 15.31
C THR A 143 3.63 0.40 16.84
N VAL A 144 4.79 0.73 17.38
CA VAL A 144 4.99 0.84 18.83
C VAL A 144 4.75 2.27 19.28
N ASP A 145 3.76 2.47 20.15
CA ASP A 145 3.45 3.77 20.75
C ASP A 145 3.49 3.67 22.30
N PRO A 146 4.57 4.14 22.93
CA PRO A 146 4.71 4.12 24.39
C PRO A 146 3.65 4.94 25.15
N ALA A 147 2.95 5.87 24.47
CA ALA A 147 1.91 6.69 25.09
C ALA A 147 0.65 5.90 25.48
N LEU A 148 0.50 4.67 24.98
CA LEU A 148 -0.63 3.80 25.32
C LEU A 148 -0.57 3.19 26.72
N ILE A 149 0.55 3.30 27.42
CA ILE A 149 0.80 2.75 28.78
C ILE A 149 0.76 1.21 28.80
N GLY A 150 -0.17 0.58 28.06
CA GLY A 150 -0.34 -0.87 27.95
C GLY A 150 -1.52 -1.26 27.08
N GLY A 151 -1.48 -2.48 26.54
CA GLY A 151 -2.47 -3.01 25.61
C GLY A 151 -2.20 -2.60 24.16
N ALA A 152 -3.21 -2.78 23.29
CA ALA A 152 -3.13 -2.42 21.88
C ALA A 152 -4.41 -1.73 21.40
N LEU A 153 -4.24 -0.78 20.49
CA LEU A 153 -5.30 -0.17 19.70
C LEU A 153 -5.23 -0.75 18.30
N ILE A 154 -6.32 -1.33 17.82
CA ILE A 154 -6.38 -1.99 16.52
C ILE A 154 -7.41 -1.26 15.67
N THR A 155 -7.00 -0.75 14.52
CA THR A 155 -7.87 -0.12 13.54
C THR A 155 -7.94 -1.00 12.30
N VAL A 156 -9.15 -1.42 11.93
CA VAL A 156 -9.40 -2.26 10.75
C VAL A 156 -10.44 -1.57 9.89
N GLY A 157 -10.00 -0.91 8.81
CA GLY A 157 -10.90 -0.04 8.04
C GLY A 157 -11.50 1.06 8.91
N ASP A 158 -12.83 1.08 9.03
CA ASP A 158 -13.57 2.05 9.85
C ASP A 158 -13.84 1.56 11.28
N GLU A 159 -13.48 0.32 11.62
CA GLU A 159 -13.70 -0.25 12.95
C GLU A 159 -12.45 -0.11 13.82
N VAL A 160 -12.62 0.47 15.02
CA VAL A 160 -11.56 0.64 16.01
C VAL A 160 -11.85 -0.27 17.20
N ILE A 161 -10.89 -1.15 17.51
CA ILE A 161 -10.94 -2.06 18.65
C ILE A 161 -9.92 -1.55 19.69
N ASP A 162 -10.42 -0.92 20.74
CA ASP A 162 -9.58 -0.40 21.83
C ASP A 162 -9.41 -1.44 22.94
N GLY A 163 -8.23 -2.06 23.00
CA GLY A 163 -7.79 -2.96 24.06
C GLY A 163 -6.80 -2.31 25.04
N THR A 164 -6.64 -0.98 25.01
CA THR A 164 -5.66 -0.28 25.85
C THR A 164 -6.10 -0.19 27.31
N VAL A 165 -5.12 -0.13 28.22
CA VAL A 165 -5.37 0.14 29.64
C VAL A 165 -6.07 1.48 29.83
N ARG A 166 -5.68 2.49 29.06
CA ARG A 166 -6.28 3.83 29.07
C ARG A 166 -7.77 3.81 28.70
N GLY A 167 -8.13 3.08 27.63
CA GLY A 167 -9.53 2.93 27.21
C GLY A 167 -10.38 2.22 28.27
N ARG A 168 -9.84 1.15 28.89
CA ARG A 168 -10.54 0.45 29.98
C ARG A 168 -10.77 1.34 31.20
N LEU A 169 -9.77 2.12 31.61
CA LEU A 169 -9.90 3.07 32.74
C LEU A 169 -10.92 4.17 32.41
N ALA A 170 -10.93 4.70 31.21
CA ALA A 170 -11.91 5.70 30.76
C ALA A 170 -13.34 5.14 30.78
N SER A 171 -13.53 3.91 30.29
CA SER A 171 -14.84 3.23 30.33
C SER A 171 -15.34 3.01 31.76
N MET A 172 -14.45 2.57 32.67
CA MET A 172 -14.78 2.41 34.08
C MET A 172 -15.14 3.74 34.76
N ALA A 173 -14.37 4.81 34.47
CA ALA A 173 -14.66 6.14 35.00
C ALA A 173 -16.00 6.70 34.50
N SER A 174 -16.36 6.41 33.25
CA SER A 174 -17.67 6.79 32.69
C SER A 174 -18.82 6.03 33.34
N ALA A 175 -18.65 4.72 33.57
CA ALA A 175 -19.65 3.91 34.25
C ALA A 175 -19.92 4.36 35.70
N LEU A 176 -18.86 4.77 36.42
CA LEU A 176 -19.00 5.27 37.79
C LEU A 176 -19.60 6.69 37.89
N ARG A 177 -19.60 7.45 36.79
CA ARG A 177 -20.22 8.80 36.75
C ARG A 177 -21.69 8.77 36.32
N ALA A 178 -22.15 7.66 35.77
CA ALA A 178 -23.52 7.47 35.28
C ALA A 178 -24.50 6.97 36.36
N GLU A 179 -24.03 6.73 37.58
CA GLU A 179 -24.83 6.55 38.79
C GLU A 179 -24.91 7.88 39.58
#